data_622a7a31fb1a57285300f71929479bec
#
_entry.id   622a7a31fb1a57285300f71929479bec
#
_cell.length_a   1.000
_cell.length_b   1.000
_cell.length_c   1.000
_cell.angle_alpha   90.00
_cell.angle_beta   90.00
_cell.angle_gamma   90.00
#
_symmetry.space_group_name_H-M   'P 1'
#
loop_
_entity.id
_entity.type
_entity.pdbx_description
1 polymer ?
#
loop_
_entity_poly.entity_id
_entity_poly.type
_entity_poly.pdbx_seq_one_letter_code
_entity_poly.pdbx_strand_id
1 'polypeptide(L)'
;MLLIDSHIHVGQFNSFYISPIDLSQLMNKIGVDYYAVSSTTICDEDYKKVLSEIYELIQLDGEKVLPIMWITPESLKGNIAWFLESNIPWKCLKIHPYLHPDGWRPDGELVQEVIDIARELSLPLLIHTGNESYCYASRFEELYQQHPDIRFILAHGRPNNEAICLAKQYDNVFVDSAFMPIHEMKMFIDNDISHKLLWGTDMCIPKHFYPDVDLKLYYQNKLTEFSSICNEADYNSITYRNAAKIFKIIK
;
A
#
# COMPACT_ATOMS: atom_id res chain seq x y z
N MET A 1 -20.96 3.20 -6.77
CA MET A 1 -20.11 2.08 -6.33
C MET A 1 -18.96 2.70 -5.55
N LEU A 2 -18.62 2.17 -4.38
CA LEU A 2 -17.54 2.73 -3.59
C LEU A 2 -16.17 2.27 -4.14
N LEU A 3 -15.16 3.16 -4.07
CA LEU A 3 -13.83 2.94 -4.59
C LEU A 3 -12.78 3.27 -3.52
N ILE A 4 -11.95 2.31 -3.18
CA ILE A 4 -10.81 2.48 -2.29
C ILE A 4 -9.52 2.24 -3.07
N ASP A 5 -8.62 3.21 -3.07
CA ASP A 5 -7.24 2.98 -3.52
C ASP A 5 -6.37 2.61 -2.32
N SER A 6 -5.87 1.39 -2.29
CA SER A 6 -5.13 0.85 -1.15
C SER A 6 -3.65 1.23 -1.12
N HIS A 7 -3.14 1.92 -2.14
CA HIS A 7 -1.71 2.24 -2.24
C HIS A 7 -1.47 3.46 -3.11
N ILE A 8 -1.28 4.62 -2.47
CA ILE A 8 -0.88 5.86 -3.14
C ILE A 8 0.18 6.61 -2.32
N HIS A 9 0.72 7.66 -2.91
CA HIS A 9 1.80 8.45 -2.32
C HIS A 9 1.56 9.96 -2.38
N VAL A 10 2.07 10.65 -1.37
CA VAL A 10 2.19 12.10 -1.26
C VAL A 10 3.66 12.46 -0.98
N GLY A 11 4.05 13.70 -1.21
CA GLY A 11 5.36 14.19 -0.80
C GLY A 11 6.43 14.17 -1.89
N GLN A 12 7.67 14.19 -1.46
CA GLN A 12 8.84 14.26 -2.33
C GLN A 12 9.25 12.86 -2.80
N PHE A 13 9.38 12.69 -4.11
CA PHE A 13 9.98 11.48 -4.68
C PHE A 13 10.95 11.85 -5.79
N ASN A 14 12.25 11.71 -5.53
CA ASN A 14 13.31 12.10 -6.45
C ASN A 14 13.10 13.55 -6.98
N SER A 15 12.81 13.69 -8.28
CA SER A 15 12.73 14.99 -8.96
C SER A 15 11.36 15.66 -8.93
N PHE A 16 10.33 15.04 -8.34
CA PHE A 16 9.00 15.65 -8.29
C PHE A 16 8.43 15.65 -6.87
N TYR A 17 7.52 16.58 -6.63
CA TYR A 17 6.77 16.73 -5.40
C TYR A 17 5.27 16.79 -5.68
N ILE A 18 4.51 16.00 -4.95
CA ILE A 18 3.06 16.06 -4.95
C ILE A 18 2.61 16.59 -3.58
N SER A 19 2.05 17.79 -3.57
CA SER A 19 1.55 18.37 -2.33
C SER A 19 0.27 17.68 -1.84
N PRO A 20 -0.03 17.74 -0.53
CA PRO A 20 -1.31 17.27 0.01
C PRO A 20 -2.52 17.85 -0.72
N ILE A 21 -2.48 19.13 -1.07
CA ILE A 21 -3.56 19.83 -1.79
C ILE A 21 -3.73 19.23 -3.21
N ASP A 22 -2.62 19.04 -3.94
CA ASP A 22 -2.69 18.50 -5.31
C ASP A 22 -3.21 17.06 -5.30
N LEU A 23 -2.77 16.24 -4.33
CA LEU A 23 -3.25 14.87 -4.19
C LEU A 23 -4.75 14.84 -3.84
N SER A 24 -5.19 15.60 -2.84
CA SER A 24 -6.60 15.71 -2.47
C SER A 24 -7.46 16.12 -3.66
N GLN A 25 -7.06 17.15 -4.40
CA GLN A 25 -7.78 17.58 -5.61
C GLN A 25 -7.82 16.50 -6.68
N LEU A 26 -6.73 15.75 -6.86
CA LEU A 26 -6.66 14.65 -7.82
C LEU A 26 -7.62 13.53 -7.44
N MET A 27 -7.58 13.05 -6.18
CA MET A 27 -8.44 11.97 -5.69
C MET A 27 -9.92 12.35 -5.78
N ASN A 28 -10.27 13.59 -5.43
CA ASN A 28 -11.63 14.10 -5.57
C ASN A 28 -12.08 14.21 -7.05
N LYS A 29 -11.20 14.64 -7.96
CA LYS A 29 -11.51 14.69 -9.41
C LYS A 29 -11.66 13.31 -10.06
N ILE A 30 -10.99 12.29 -9.52
CA ILE A 30 -11.13 10.90 -9.97
C ILE A 30 -12.42 10.29 -9.41
N GLY A 31 -12.84 10.69 -8.21
CA GLY A 31 -14.00 10.15 -7.51
C GLY A 31 -13.65 8.97 -6.60
N VAL A 32 -12.45 8.95 -6.03
CA VAL A 32 -12.05 7.95 -5.03
C VAL A 32 -12.72 8.27 -3.70
N ASP A 33 -13.36 7.27 -3.08
CA ASP A 33 -14.06 7.45 -1.80
C ASP A 33 -13.11 7.40 -0.61
N TYR A 34 -12.10 6.49 -0.64
CA TYR A 34 -11.05 6.36 0.36
C TYR A 34 -9.73 6.05 -0.31
N TYR A 35 -8.62 6.50 0.28
CA TYR A 35 -7.29 6.20 -0.25
C TYR A 35 -6.27 5.98 0.86
N ALA A 36 -5.52 4.88 0.74
CA ALA A 36 -4.45 4.55 1.66
C ALA A 36 -3.13 5.19 1.18
N VAL A 37 -2.58 6.09 1.98
CA VAL A 37 -1.51 6.98 1.56
C VAL A 37 -0.32 6.95 2.51
N SER A 38 0.89 6.85 1.94
CA SER A 38 2.15 7.09 2.64
C SER A 38 2.92 8.24 2.01
N SER A 39 3.71 8.97 2.82
CA SER A 39 4.58 10.02 2.30
C SER A 39 5.90 9.44 1.81
N THR A 40 6.28 9.78 0.57
CA THR A 40 7.58 9.45 -0.02
C THR A 40 8.71 10.34 0.52
N THR A 41 8.40 11.45 1.18
CA THR A 41 9.37 12.31 1.86
C THR A 41 10.15 11.57 2.96
N ILE A 42 9.65 10.40 3.40
CA ILE A 42 10.37 9.50 4.30
C ILE A 42 11.74 9.08 3.77
N CYS A 43 11.90 9.01 2.44
CA CYS A 43 13.18 8.68 1.80
C CYS A 43 14.24 9.76 1.99
N ASP A 44 13.85 10.99 2.32
CA ASP A 44 14.73 12.12 2.65
C ASP A 44 14.97 12.24 4.18
N GLU A 45 14.44 11.30 4.97
CA GLU A 45 14.48 11.28 6.43
C GLU A 45 13.92 12.54 7.12
N ASP A 46 13.07 13.30 6.41
CA ASP A 46 12.38 14.47 6.98
C ASP A 46 11.04 14.03 7.65
N TYR A 47 11.16 13.41 8.80
CA TYR A 47 10.02 12.87 9.57
C TYR A 47 8.99 13.92 9.95
N LYS A 48 9.40 15.18 10.21
CA LYS A 48 8.47 16.28 10.52
C LYS A 48 7.62 16.63 9.32
N LYS A 49 8.24 16.69 8.14
CA LYS A 49 7.53 16.96 6.90
C LYS A 49 6.58 15.81 6.55
N VAL A 50 7.01 14.54 6.73
CA VAL A 50 6.13 13.36 6.56
C VAL A 50 4.86 13.49 7.41
N LEU A 51 5.00 13.77 8.70
CA LEU A 51 3.85 13.93 9.59
C LEU A 51 2.97 15.13 9.20
N SER A 52 3.59 16.25 8.79
CA SER A 52 2.86 17.43 8.33
C SER A 52 2.05 17.16 7.06
N GLU A 53 2.62 16.46 6.08
CA GLU A 53 1.95 16.09 4.83
C GLU A 53 0.73 15.18 5.06
N ILE A 54 0.88 14.17 5.91
CA ILE A 54 -0.23 13.27 6.27
C ILE A 54 -1.30 14.00 7.07
N TYR A 55 -0.90 14.83 8.03
CA TYR A 55 -1.84 15.64 8.82
C TYR A 55 -2.63 16.60 7.95
N GLU A 56 -1.98 17.29 7.02
CA GLU A 56 -2.64 18.22 6.08
C GLU A 56 -3.67 17.49 5.20
N LEU A 57 -3.35 16.28 4.69
CA LEU A 57 -4.32 15.46 3.96
C LEU A 57 -5.55 15.13 4.80
N ILE A 58 -5.34 14.74 6.07
CA ILE A 58 -6.45 14.46 6.99
C ILE A 58 -7.31 15.71 7.23
N GLN A 59 -6.70 16.90 7.31
CA GLN A 59 -7.45 18.16 7.42
C GLN A 59 -8.27 18.47 6.16
N LEU A 60 -7.76 18.12 4.98
CA LEU A 60 -8.44 18.37 3.69
C LEU A 60 -9.58 17.38 3.43
N ASP A 61 -9.36 16.08 3.65
CA ASP A 61 -10.25 15.01 3.19
C ASP A 61 -10.84 14.15 4.32
N GLY A 62 -10.44 14.38 5.57
CA GLY A 62 -11.02 13.72 6.74
C GLY A 62 -10.88 12.20 6.72
N GLU A 63 -11.99 11.52 6.92
CA GLU A 63 -12.05 10.05 7.00
C GLU A 63 -11.75 9.33 5.67
N LYS A 64 -11.70 10.06 4.55
CA LYS A 64 -11.29 9.47 3.26
C LYS A 64 -9.83 9.05 3.27
N VAL A 65 -9.00 9.70 4.08
CA VAL A 65 -7.57 9.42 4.21
C VAL A 65 -7.35 8.21 5.12
N LEU A 66 -6.64 7.22 4.62
CA LEU A 66 -6.22 6.02 5.35
C LEU A 66 -4.69 6.08 5.50
N PRO A 67 -4.15 6.69 6.56
CA PRO A 67 -2.73 6.92 6.68
C PRO A 67 -1.93 5.62 6.81
N ILE A 68 -0.86 5.49 6.01
CA ILE A 68 0.11 4.40 6.09
C ILE A 68 1.38 4.94 6.73
N MET A 69 1.78 4.36 7.86
CA MET A 69 3.06 4.63 8.51
C MET A 69 4.16 3.89 7.77
N TRP A 70 4.91 4.59 6.91
CA TRP A 70 6.07 4.01 6.28
C TRP A 70 7.26 4.05 7.23
N ILE A 71 7.77 2.89 7.58
CA ILE A 71 8.89 2.70 8.51
C ILE A 71 10.16 2.41 7.71
N THR A 72 11.24 3.14 8.02
CA THR A 72 12.60 2.85 7.54
C THR A 72 13.43 2.29 8.69
N PRO A 73 14.54 1.58 8.44
CA PRO A 73 15.45 1.15 9.48
C PRO A 73 15.94 2.29 10.38
N GLU A 74 16.15 3.47 9.79
CA GLU A 74 16.61 4.69 10.46
C GLU A 74 15.51 5.25 11.37
N SER A 75 14.26 5.33 10.86
CA SER A 75 13.12 5.80 11.65
C SER A 75 12.85 4.88 12.85
N LEU A 76 12.97 3.57 12.66
CA LEU A 76 12.76 2.59 13.71
C LEU A 76 13.78 2.75 14.84
N LYS A 77 15.06 2.92 14.52
CA LYS A 77 16.15 3.07 15.49
C LYS A 77 16.14 4.40 16.26
N GLY A 78 15.61 5.46 15.69
CA GLY A 78 15.79 6.78 16.27
C GLY A 78 14.54 7.64 16.43
N ASN A 79 13.52 7.44 15.61
CA ASN A 79 12.43 8.40 15.46
C ASN A 79 11.03 7.78 15.47
N ILE A 80 10.90 6.49 15.74
CA ILE A 80 9.60 5.79 15.68
C ILE A 80 8.59 6.41 16.68
N ALA A 81 9.05 6.91 17.79
CA ALA A 81 8.21 7.58 18.79
C ALA A 81 7.44 8.76 18.19
N TRP A 82 8.00 9.51 17.24
CA TRP A 82 7.32 10.64 16.59
C TRP A 82 6.07 10.18 15.83
N PHE A 83 6.12 8.99 15.21
CA PHE A 83 4.97 8.42 14.54
C PHE A 83 3.95 7.87 15.53
N LEU A 84 4.40 7.15 16.56
CA LEU A 84 3.53 6.52 17.55
C LEU A 84 2.83 7.56 18.44
N GLU A 85 3.49 8.66 18.75
CA GLU A 85 2.96 9.76 19.58
C GLU A 85 2.19 10.81 18.73
N SER A 86 2.23 10.69 17.40
CA SER A 86 1.51 11.57 16.51
C SER A 86 0.03 11.36 16.61
N ASN A 87 -0.89 12.10 16.83
CA ASN A 87 -2.33 11.83 16.85
C ASN A 87 -2.91 11.42 15.47
N ILE A 88 -2.08 10.87 14.57
CA ILE A 88 -2.51 10.38 13.27
C ILE A 88 -3.16 8.99 13.44
N PRO A 89 -4.38 8.78 12.95
CA PRO A 89 -5.09 7.49 13.07
C PRO A 89 -4.56 6.48 12.04
N TRP A 90 -3.34 6.00 12.23
CA TRP A 90 -2.69 5.07 11.33
C TRP A 90 -3.57 3.86 11.00
N LYS A 91 -3.57 3.43 9.74
CA LYS A 91 -4.38 2.31 9.23
C LYS A 91 -3.54 1.14 8.72
N CYS A 92 -2.25 1.36 8.49
CA CYS A 92 -1.33 0.36 7.99
C CYS A 92 0.11 0.76 8.33
N LEU A 93 0.98 -0.23 8.51
CA LEU A 93 2.43 -0.03 8.48
C LEU A 93 2.97 -0.38 7.09
N LYS A 94 4.09 0.21 6.69
CA LYS A 94 4.77 -0.12 5.43
C LYS A 94 6.27 -0.27 5.65
N ILE A 95 6.85 -1.32 5.08
CA ILE A 95 8.29 -1.49 4.91
C ILE A 95 8.64 -1.62 3.43
N HIS A 96 9.87 -1.23 3.07
CA HIS A 96 10.29 -1.18 1.67
C HIS A 96 11.64 -1.89 1.47
N PRO A 97 11.65 -3.22 1.33
CA PRO A 97 12.88 -4.01 1.18
C PRO A 97 13.78 -3.61 0.00
N TYR A 98 13.18 -3.13 -1.10
CA TYR A 98 13.97 -2.67 -2.25
C TYR A 98 14.88 -1.48 -1.92
N LEU A 99 14.43 -0.53 -1.10
CA LEU A 99 15.22 0.63 -0.70
C LEU A 99 16.20 0.32 0.44
N HIS A 100 15.90 -0.69 1.27
CA HIS A 100 16.70 -1.06 2.44
C HIS A 100 16.87 -2.59 2.52
N PRO A 101 17.60 -3.22 1.56
CA PRO A 101 17.66 -4.69 1.46
C PRO A 101 18.30 -5.37 2.67
N ASP A 102 19.28 -4.71 3.30
CA ASP A 102 19.94 -5.24 4.50
C ASP A 102 19.15 -4.96 5.80
N GLY A 103 18.33 -3.90 5.79
CA GLY A 103 17.50 -3.51 6.92
C GLY A 103 16.26 -4.38 7.10
N TRP A 104 15.68 -4.85 5.99
CA TRP A 104 14.44 -5.61 5.99
C TRP A 104 14.65 -7.10 5.70
N ARG A 105 15.57 -7.71 6.45
CA ARG A 105 15.76 -9.16 6.40
C ARG A 105 14.63 -9.85 7.17
N PRO A 106 13.97 -10.88 6.61
CA PRO A 106 12.84 -11.56 7.28
C PRO A 106 13.19 -12.13 8.67
N ASP A 107 14.43 -12.58 8.84
CA ASP A 107 15.00 -13.11 10.08
C ASP A 107 15.63 -12.02 10.98
N GLY A 108 15.50 -10.75 10.62
CA GLY A 108 16.16 -9.64 11.29
C GLY A 108 15.36 -9.05 12.45
N GLU A 109 16.05 -8.54 13.47
CA GLU A 109 15.44 -7.89 14.64
C GLU A 109 14.53 -6.72 14.26
N LEU A 110 14.89 -5.93 13.22
CA LEU A 110 14.09 -4.78 12.79
C LEU A 110 12.72 -5.20 12.22
N VAL A 111 12.66 -6.31 11.50
CA VAL A 111 11.38 -6.82 10.99
C VAL A 111 10.54 -7.33 12.15
N GLN A 112 11.14 -8.01 13.14
CA GLN A 112 10.42 -8.45 14.32
C GLN A 112 9.85 -7.26 15.11
N GLU A 113 10.60 -6.18 15.27
CA GLU A 113 10.12 -4.96 15.94
C GLU A 113 8.93 -4.35 15.20
N VAL A 114 8.95 -4.31 13.86
CA VAL A 114 7.79 -3.85 13.05
C VAL A 114 6.58 -4.77 13.24
N ILE A 115 6.78 -6.08 13.31
CA ILE A 115 5.70 -7.06 13.60
C ILE A 115 5.09 -6.80 14.98
N ASP A 116 5.91 -6.52 15.99
CA ASP A 116 5.43 -6.24 17.35
C ASP A 116 4.63 -4.93 17.40
N ILE A 117 5.08 -3.88 16.70
CA ILE A 117 4.32 -2.63 16.53
C ILE A 117 2.99 -2.89 15.80
N ALA A 118 3.02 -3.69 14.70
CA ALA A 118 1.81 -4.02 13.94
C ALA A 118 0.77 -4.75 14.82
N ARG A 119 1.24 -5.65 15.67
CA ARG A 119 0.40 -6.40 16.62
C ARG A 119 -0.17 -5.50 17.70
N GLU A 120 0.65 -4.67 18.34
CA GLU A 120 0.24 -3.73 19.39
C GLU A 120 -0.84 -2.77 18.87
N LEU A 121 -0.62 -2.19 17.69
CA LEU A 121 -1.57 -1.27 17.06
C LEU A 121 -2.73 -1.98 16.33
N SER A 122 -2.69 -3.31 16.22
CA SER A 122 -3.66 -4.11 15.44
C SER A 122 -3.78 -3.63 13.99
N LEU A 123 -2.66 -3.31 13.35
CA LEU A 123 -2.56 -2.79 11.98
C LEU A 123 -2.04 -3.87 11.01
N PRO A 124 -2.46 -3.85 9.73
CA PRO A 124 -1.84 -4.62 8.68
C PRO A 124 -0.43 -4.09 8.36
N LEU A 125 0.41 -4.96 7.79
CA LEU A 125 1.75 -4.62 7.30
C LEU A 125 1.80 -4.74 5.79
N LEU A 126 2.07 -3.63 5.10
CA LEU A 126 2.34 -3.58 3.67
C LEU A 126 3.84 -3.76 3.44
N ILE A 127 4.20 -4.78 2.65
CA ILE A 127 5.58 -5.10 2.28
C ILE A 127 5.74 -4.83 0.80
N HIS A 128 6.67 -3.94 0.43
CA HIS A 128 7.03 -3.77 -0.98
C HIS A 128 7.61 -5.06 -1.54
N THR A 129 7.05 -5.56 -2.63
CA THR A 129 7.58 -6.70 -3.38
C THR A 129 8.03 -6.27 -4.77
N GLY A 130 9.07 -6.93 -5.29
CA GLY A 130 9.72 -6.54 -6.54
C GLY A 130 10.33 -7.72 -7.28
N ASN A 131 11.08 -7.42 -8.35
CA ASN A 131 11.73 -8.42 -9.19
C ASN A 131 13.16 -8.77 -8.73
N GLU A 132 13.64 -8.12 -7.66
CA GLU A 132 14.92 -8.45 -7.05
C GLU A 132 14.70 -9.49 -5.95
N SER A 133 15.58 -10.51 -5.88
CA SER A 133 15.40 -11.65 -4.98
C SER A 133 15.25 -11.28 -3.50
N TYR A 134 15.83 -10.18 -3.08
CA TYR A 134 15.72 -9.68 -1.71
C TYR A 134 14.37 -8.99 -1.41
N CYS A 135 13.51 -8.82 -2.40
CA CYS A 135 12.13 -8.32 -2.22
C CYS A 135 11.08 -9.21 -2.89
N TYR A 136 11.39 -10.47 -3.22
CA TYR A 136 10.40 -11.44 -3.66
C TYR A 136 9.35 -11.67 -2.57
N ALA A 137 8.11 -11.88 -2.98
CA ALA A 137 7.02 -12.20 -2.07
C ALA A 137 7.31 -13.42 -1.18
N SER A 138 7.92 -14.47 -1.76
CA SER A 138 8.30 -15.72 -1.06
C SER A 138 9.42 -15.53 -0.03
N ARG A 139 10.23 -14.47 -0.14
CA ARG A 139 11.28 -14.22 0.84
C ARG A 139 10.74 -14.03 2.26
N PHE A 140 9.52 -13.53 2.39
CA PHE A 140 8.87 -13.23 3.67
C PHE A 140 7.89 -14.32 4.12
N GLU A 141 7.89 -15.49 3.48
CA GLU A 141 6.93 -16.58 3.73
C GLU A 141 6.91 -17.04 5.18
N GLU A 142 8.08 -17.13 5.83
CA GLU A 142 8.16 -17.49 7.25
C GLU A 142 7.40 -16.51 8.15
N LEU A 143 7.37 -15.23 7.83
CA LEU A 143 6.59 -14.25 8.59
C LEU A 143 5.09 -14.50 8.47
N TYR A 144 4.60 -14.83 7.27
CA TYR A 144 3.19 -15.11 7.06
C TYR A 144 2.72 -16.33 7.86
N GLN A 145 3.58 -17.34 7.93
CA GLN A 145 3.33 -18.58 8.67
C GLN A 145 3.41 -18.36 10.20
N GLN A 146 4.41 -17.63 10.67
CA GLN A 146 4.67 -17.43 12.10
C GLN A 146 3.72 -16.40 12.74
N HIS A 147 3.15 -15.47 11.95
CA HIS A 147 2.30 -14.39 12.43
C HIS A 147 0.92 -14.39 11.76
N PRO A 148 0.09 -15.43 11.98
CA PRO A 148 -1.24 -15.54 11.36
C PRO A 148 -2.22 -14.47 11.86
N ASP A 149 -1.91 -13.81 12.97
CA ASP A 149 -2.65 -12.68 13.54
C ASP A 149 -2.41 -11.36 12.81
N ILE A 150 -1.31 -11.23 12.07
CA ILE A 150 -0.99 -10.05 11.26
C ILE A 150 -1.48 -10.23 9.83
N ARG A 151 -2.15 -9.23 9.27
CA ARG A 151 -2.50 -9.18 7.84
C ARG A 151 -1.35 -8.56 7.07
N PHE A 152 -0.83 -9.31 6.10
CA PHE A 152 0.22 -8.84 5.20
C PHE A 152 -0.38 -8.42 3.86
N ILE A 153 0.04 -7.27 3.35
CA ILE A 153 -0.30 -6.79 2.01
C ILE A 153 0.97 -6.77 1.18
N LEU A 154 1.04 -7.59 0.15
CA LEU A 154 2.16 -7.65 -0.79
C LEU A 154 1.96 -6.55 -1.84
N ALA A 155 2.67 -5.43 -1.69
CA ALA A 155 2.61 -4.35 -2.66
C ALA A 155 3.14 -4.83 -4.02
N HIS A 156 2.40 -4.55 -5.10
CA HIS A 156 2.70 -4.96 -6.48
C HIS A 156 2.58 -6.47 -6.78
N GLY A 157 2.56 -7.34 -5.76
CA GLY A 157 2.44 -8.78 -5.92
C GLY A 157 3.52 -9.40 -6.81
N ARG A 158 4.81 -9.17 -6.52
CA ARG A 158 5.91 -9.62 -7.38
C ARG A 158 6.84 -10.60 -6.67
N PRO A 159 7.29 -11.68 -7.39
CA PRO A 159 6.76 -12.16 -8.67
C PRO A 159 5.30 -12.60 -8.55
N ASN A 160 4.51 -12.38 -9.60
CA ASN A 160 3.04 -12.55 -9.53
C ASN A 160 2.60 -14.00 -9.22
N ASN A 161 3.27 -15.00 -9.81
CA ASN A 161 2.99 -16.41 -9.54
C ASN A 161 3.25 -16.79 -8.07
N GLU A 162 4.31 -16.26 -7.45
CA GLU A 162 4.60 -16.48 -6.02
C GLU A 162 3.54 -15.81 -5.15
N ALA A 163 3.19 -14.55 -5.45
CA ALA A 163 2.16 -13.82 -4.72
C ALA A 163 0.79 -14.52 -4.76
N ILE A 164 0.41 -15.10 -5.90
CA ILE A 164 -0.80 -15.92 -6.05
C ILE A 164 -0.72 -17.19 -5.18
N CYS A 165 0.41 -17.91 -5.22
CA CYS A 165 0.59 -19.12 -4.40
C CYS A 165 0.48 -18.79 -2.90
N LEU A 166 1.16 -17.73 -2.44
CA LEU A 166 1.14 -17.30 -1.05
C LEU A 166 -0.25 -16.83 -0.60
N ALA A 167 -0.96 -16.06 -1.44
CA ALA A 167 -2.32 -15.63 -1.15
C ALA A 167 -3.32 -16.78 -1.06
N LYS A 168 -3.09 -17.89 -1.78
CA LYS A 168 -3.87 -19.12 -1.65
C LYS A 168 -3.53 -19.91 -0.40
N GLN A 169 -2.25 -19.95 -0.05
CA GLN A 169 -1.75 -20.77 1.05
C GLN A 169 -2.01 -20.16 2.42
N TYR A 170 -1.95 -18.81 2.53
CA TYR A 170 -2.03 -18.10 3.80
C TYR A 170 -3.26 -17.19 3.86
N ASP A 171 -4.14 -17.41 4.84
CA ASP A 171 -5.35 -16.61 5.01
C ASP A 171 -5.07 -15.14 5.33
N ASN A 172 -3.93 -14.85 5.94
CA ASN A 172 -3.48 -13.53 6.33
C ASN A 172 -2.71 -12.76 5.25
N VAL A 173 -2.49 -13.35 4.06
CA VAL A 173 -1.79 -12.72 2.93
C VAL A 173 -2.79 -12.16 1.92
N PHE A 174 -2.58 -10.89 1.57
CA PHE A 174 -3.31 -10.12 0.56
C PHE A 174 -2.31 -9.49 -0.41
N VAL A 175 -2.78 -9.01 -1.56
CA VAL A 175 -1.93 -8.43 -2.60
C VAL A 175 -2.55 -7.13 -3.08
N ASP A 176 -1.78 -6.08 -3.34
CA ASP A 176 -2.30 -4.92 -4.05
C ASP A 176 -1.93 -4.92 -5.54
N SER A 177 -2.74 -4.24 -6.33
CA SER A 177 -2.59 -4.18 -7.79
C SER A 177 -1.76 -3.00 -8.30
N ALA A 178 -1.02 -2.32 -7.42
CA ALA A 178 -0.18 -1.20 -7.80
C ALA A 178 0.85 -1.63 -8.87
N PHE A 179 0.91 -0.91 -10.00
CA PHE A 179 1.73 -1.27 -11.17
C PHE A 179 1.53 -2.70 -11.73
N MET A 180 0.52 -3.43 -11.28
CA MET A 180 0.23 -4.75 -11.80
C MET A 180 -0.45 -4.63 -13.19
N PRO A 181 0.03 -5.35 -14.22
CA PRO A 181 -0.64 -5.44 -15.51
C PRO A 181 -2.03 -6.07 -15.38
N ILE A 182 -2.96 -5.67 -16.23
CA ILE A 182 -4.35 -6.16 -16.16
C ILE A 182 -4.45 -7.69 -16.32
N HIS A 183 -3.63 -8.29 -17.17
CA HIS A 183 -3.63 -9.76 -17.32
C HIS A 183 -3.15 -10.49 -16.07
N GLU A 184 -2.27 -9.88 -15.27
CA GLU A 184 -1.84 -10.43 -13.98
C GLU A 184 -2.95 -10.28 -12.92
N MET A 185 -3.68 -9.15 -12.91
CA MET A 185 -4.88 -9.00 -12.06
C MET A 185 -5.94 -10.06 -12.40
N LYS A 186 -6.11 -10.35 -13.70
CA LYS A 186 -7.03 -11.39 -14.15
C LYS A 186 -6.67 -12.77 -13.59
N MET A 187 -5.39 -13.07 -13.39
CA MET A 187 -4.98 -14.35 -12.78
C MET A 187 -5.52 -14.55 -11.36
N PHE A 188 -5.72 -13.49 -10.57
CA PHE A 188 -6.37 -13.60 -9.26
C PHE A 188 -7.85 -13.99 -9.39
N ILE A 189 -8.55 -13.46 -10.40
CA ILE A 189 -9.95 -13.82 -10.69
C ILE A 189 -10.03 -15.26 -11.18
N ASP A 190 -9.22 -15.63 -12.18
CA ASP A 190 -9.21 -16.96 -12.78
C ASP A 190 -8.80 -18.08 -11.78
N ASN A 191 -8.17 -17.71 -10.70
CA ASN A 191 -7.76 -18.62 -9.61
C ASN A 191 -8.73 -18.59 -8.41
N ASP A 192 -9.90 -17.94 -8.51
CA ASP A 192 -10.91 -17.84 -7.45
C ASP A 192 -10.43 -17.15 -6.16
N ILE A 193 -9.42 -16.27 -6.27
CA ILE A 193 -8.85 -15.51 -5.14
C ILE A 193 -8.99 -13.99 -5.29
N SER A 194 -10.01 -13.53 -6.01
CA SER A 194 -10.33 -12.11 -6.12
C SER A 194 -10.52 -11.43 -4.75
N HIS A 195 -10.94 -12.21 -3.73
CA HIS A 195 -11.06 -11.76 -2.34
C HIS A 195 -9.73 -11.46 -1.63
N LYS A 196 -8.60 -11.76 -2.27
CA LYS A 196 -7.24 -11.49 -1.77
C LYS A 196 -6.58 -10.29 -2.47
N LEU A 197 -7.15 -9.81 -3.59
CA LEU A 197 -6.59 -8.69 -4.33
C LEU A 197 -7.23 -7.38 -3.87
N LEU A 198 -6.41 -6.34 -3.70
CA LEU A 198 -6.79 -4.97 -3.40
C LEU A 198 -6.55 -4.09 -4.61
N TRP A 199 -7.46 -3.16 -4.89
CA TRP A 199 -7.20 -2.12 -5.86
C TRP A 199 -6.17 -1.14 -5.29
N GLY A 200 -5.02 -1.01 -5.93
CA GLY A 200 -3.97 -0.05 -5.64
C GLY A 200 -3.37 0.46 -6.94
N THR A 201 -2.93 1.72 -6.99
CA THR A 201 -2.43 2.33 -8.22
C THR A 201 -0.99 2.81 -8.14
N ASP A 202 -0.43 2.96 -6.94
CA ASP A 202 0.86 3.61 -6.68
C ASP A 202 0.89 5.07 -7.16
N MET A 203 -0.29 5.72 -7.17
CA MET A 203 -0.42 7.14 -7.49
C MET A 203 0.39 7.95 -6.43
N CYS A 204 1.29 8.80 -6.76
CA CYS A 204 1.66 9.49 -7.99
C CYS A 204 3.00 9.05 -8.60
N ILE A 205 3.51 7.88 -8.23
CA ILE A 205 4.80 7.36 -8.72
C ILE A 205 4.88 7.25 -10.25
N PRO A 206 3.78 7.03 -11.01
CA PRO A 206 3.85 7.06 -12.47
C PRO A 206 4.52 8.31 -13.07
N LYS A 207 4.45 9.46 -12.39
CA LYS A 207 5.16 10.68 -12.82
C LYS A 207 6.68 10.56 -12.80
N HIS A 208 7.23 9.69 -11.96
CA HIS A 208 8.68 9.45 -11.95
C HIS A 208 9.16 8.79 -13.25
N PHE A 209 8.37 7.86 -13.77
CA PHE A 209 8.69 7.14 -15.01
C PHE A 209 8.24 7.88 -16.25
N TYR A 210 7.14 8.63 -16.15
CA TYR A 210 6.47 9.34 -17.24
C TYR A 210 6.11 10.76 -16.77
N PRO A 211 7.06 11.74 -16.84
CA PRO A 211 6.85 13.08 -16.28
C PRO A 211 5.62 13.83 -16.81
N ASP A 212 5.27 13.59 -18.08
CA ASP A 212 4.15 14.23 -18.76
C ASP A 212 2.83 13.47 -18.62
N VAL A 213 2.76 12.40 -17.81
CA VAL A 213 1.54 11.61 -17.66
C VAL A 213 0.42 12.44 -17.01
N ASP A 214 -0.76 12.39 -17.63
CA ASP A 214 -1.99 12.84 -16.97
C ASP A 214 -2.43 11.75 -15.98
N LEU A 215 -2.22 12.01 -14.69
CA LEU A 215 -2.51 11.04 -13.62
C LEU A 215 -3.99 10.70 -13.53
N LYS A 216 -4.90 11.63 -13.81
CA LYS A 216 -6.34 11.36 -13.82
C LYS A 216 -6.69 10.39 -14.94
N LEU A 217 -6.21 10.67 -16.15
CA LEU A 217 -6.46 9.81 -17.30
C LEU A 217 -5.81 8.43 -17.12
N TYR A 218 -4.60 8.38 -16.59
CA TYR A 218 -3.92 7.12 -16.23
C TYR A 218 -4.77 6.27 -15.30
N TYR A 219 -5.29 6.86 -14.22
CA TYR A 219 -6.16 6.17 -13.27
C TYR A 219 -7.44 5.65 -13.92
N GLN A 220 -8.13 6.52 -14.66
CA GLN A 220 -9.40 6.19 -15.31
C GLN A 220 -9.24 5.08 -16.37
N ASN A 221 -8.16 5.12 -17.15
CA ASN A 221 -7.85 4.07 -18.11
C ASN A 221 -7.62 2.73 -17.42
N LYS A 222 -6.79 2.68 -16.35
CA LYS A 222 -6.54 1.46 -15.59
C LYS A 222 -7.83 0.89 -15.00
N LEU A 223 -8.69 1.75 -14.44
CA LEU A 223 -9.97 1.32 -13.86
C LEU A 223 -10.94 0.80 -14.95
N THR A 224 -10.96 1.43 -16.10
CA THR A 224 -11.78 1.02 -17.26
C THR A 224 -11.32 -0.34 -17.80
N GLU A 225 -10.02 -0.52 -18.02
CA GLU A 225 -9.45 -1.80 -18.45
C GLU A 225 -9.75 -2.90 -17.41
N PHE A 226 -9.57 -2.62 -16.12
CA PHE A 226 -9.89 -3.56 -15.06
C PHE A 226 -11.38 -3.95 -15.06
N SER A 227 -12.28 -2.99 -15.20
CA SER A 227 -13.72 -3.27 -15.24
C SER A 227 -14.12 -4.17 -16.41
N SER A 228 -13.36 -4.19 -17.51
CA SER A 228 -13.65 -5.00 -18.69
C SER A 228 -13.34 -6.50 -18.52
N ILE A 229 -12.54 -6.87 -17.51
CA ILE A 229 -12.09 -8.25 -17.28
C ILE A 229 -12.79 -8.95 -16.11
N CYS A 230 -13.61 -8.25 -15.33
CA CYS A 230 -14.26 -8.80 -14.14
C CYS A 230 -15.78 -8.69 -14.21
N ASN A 231 -16.45 -9.59 -13.51
CA ASN A 231 -17.86 -9.44 -13.20
C ASN A 231 -18.07 -8.43 -12.06
N GLU A 232 -19.31 -8.06 -11.79
CA GLU A 232 -19.66 -7.08 -10.76
C GLU A 232 -19.21 -7.50 -9.35
N ALA A 233 -19.26 -8.78 -9.02
CA ALA A 233 -18.89 -9.29 -7.70
C ALA A 233 -17.38 -9.17 -7.44
N ASP A 234 -16.55 -9.56 -8.42
CA ASP A 234 -15.10 -9.43 -8.37
C ASP A 234 -14.68 -7.96 -8.39
N TYR A 235 -15.29 -7.16 -9.25
CA TYR A 235 -15.05 -5.72 -9.28
C TYR A 235 -15.28 -5.07 -7.92
N ASN A 236 -16.44 -5.30 -7.29
CA ASN A 236 -16.76 -4.75 -5.98
C ASN A 236 -15.86 -5.31 -4.86
N SER A 237 -15.43 -6.57 -4.97
CA SER A 237 -14.51 -7.16 -4.00
C SER A 237 -13.16 -6.48 -4.03
N ILE A 238 -12.58 -6.35 -5.22
CA ILE A 238 -11.22 -5.82 -5.43
C ILE A 238 -11.17 -4.31 -5.20
N THR A 239 -12.14 -3.54 -5.74
CA THR A 239 -12.12 -2.08 -5.67
C THR A 239 -12.60 -1.51 -4.33
N TYR A 240 -13.26 -2.33 -3.50
CA TYR A 240 -13.81 -1.83 -2.24
C TYR A 240 -13.75 -2.83 -1.08
N ARG A 241 -14.47 -3.98 -1.17
CA ARG A 241 -14.77 -4.81 0.01
C ARG A 241 -13.53 -5.34 0.71
N ASN A 242 -12.53 -5.76 -0.06
CA ASN A 242 -11.30 -6.33 0.49
C ASN A 242 -10.53 -5.28 1.31
N ALA A 243 -10.31 -4.09 0.73
CA ALA A 243 -9.64 -2.99 1.40
C ALA A 243 -10.45 -2.49 2.61
N ALA A 244 -11.78 -2.36 2.50
CA ALA A 244 -12.66 -1.96 3.60
C ALA A 244 -12.54 -2.89 4.81
N LYS A 245 -12.44 -4.21 4.57
CA LYS A 245 -12.23 -5.20 5.63
C LYS A 245 -10.84 -5.09 6.27
N ILE A 246 -9.80 -4.86 5.46
CA ILE A 246 -8.42 -4.80 5.95
C ILE A 246 -8.18 -3.53 6.77
N PHE A 247 -8.59 -2.38 6.25
CA PHE A 247 -8.42 -1.08 6.91
C PHE A 247 -9.50 -0.77 7.95
N LYS A 248 -10.42 -1.73 8.20
CA LYS A 248 -11.52 -1.59 9.18
C LYS A 248 -12.38 -0.34 8.92
N ILE A 249 -12.75 -0.12 7.65
CA ILE A 249 -13.70 0.94 7.27
C ILE A 249 -15.09 0.40 7.57
N ILE A 250 -15.69 0.91 8.65
CA ILE A 250 -17.04 0.54 9.08
C ILE A 250 -18.01 1.52 8.42
N LYS A 251 -18.94 0.98 7.64
CA LYS A 251 -20.17 1.69 7.27
C LYS A 251 -21.37 0.98 7.83
#